data_89dec0ca1ab10188d969c71f46134e8c
#
_entry.id   89dec0ca1ab10188d969c71f46134e8c
#
_cell.length_a   1.000
_cell.length_b   1.000
_cell.length_c   1.000
_cell.angle_alpha   90.00
_cell.angle_beta   90.00
_cell.angle_gamma   90.00
#
_symmetry.space_group_name_H-M   'P 1'
#
loop_
_entity.id
_entity.type
_entity.pdbx_description
1 polymer ?
#
loop_
_entity_poly.entity_id
_entity_poly.type
_entity_poly.pdbx_seq_one_letter_code
_entity_poly.pdbx_strand_id
1 'polypeptide(L)'
;MRPVRKDGKNEIINIEPFDTSTRNFAIAVDIGTTTVFGQALDLQTGEVLAEHGEFNSQISYGEDVISRIIFAEKDDGLEILHQKVIEIINKIIDIIIKKAKVGRHEVTTITLAGNSTMTQLLLKINPSYIRLDPYVPASIMYPPFHASDIGIALSDHTIALIYPGVSSYVGGEIGRAHV
;
A
#
# COMPACT_ATOMS: atom_id res chain seq x y z
N MET A 1 12.05 -14.67 -16.48
CA MET A 1 11.77 -15.47 -15.27
C MET A 1 12.21 -14.65 -14.07
N ARG A 2 11.30 -14.31 -13.15
CA ARG A 2 11.59 -13.46 -12.00
C ARG A 2 11.43 -14.28 -10.71
N PRO A 3 12.53 -14.62 -10.02
CA PRO A 3 12.47 -15.33 -8.74
C PRO A 3 12.33 -14.35 -7.58
N VAL A 4 11.54 -14.72 -6.58
CA VAL A 4 11.52 -14.10 -5.25
C VAL A 4 12.09 -15.09 -4.25
N ARG A 5 12.83 -14.60 -3.26
CA ARG A 5 13.42 -15.45 -2.22
C ARG A 5 12.45 -15.55 -1.05
N LYS A 6 11.88 -16.73 -0.86
CA LYS A 6 11.02 -17.06 0.27
C LYS A 6 11.65 -18.22 1.05
N ASP A 7 11.88 -18.04 2.34
CA ASP A 7 12.44 -19.07 3.23
C ASP A 7 13.76 -19.71 2.73
N GLY A 8 14.61 -18.89 2.08
CA GLY A 8 15.88 -19.37 1.51
C GLY A 8 15.75 -20.12 0.17
N LYS A 9 14.52 -20.28 -0.36
CA LYS A 9 14.24 -20.87 -1.67
C LYS A 9 13.90 -19.77 -2.68
N ASN A 10 14.25 -20.00 -3.95
CA ASN A 10 13.81 -19.13 -5.05
C ASN A 10 12.43 -19.62 -5.53
N GLU A 11 11.47 -18.72 -5.54
CA GLU A 11 10.14 -18.98 -6.10
C GLU A 11 10.00 -18.20 -7.41
N ILE A 12 9.47 -18.84 -8.44
CA ILE A 12 9.17 -18.19 -9.72
C ILE A 12 7.83 -17.50 -9.56
N ILE A 13 7.81 -16.16 -9.57
CA ILE A 13 6.59 -15.38 -9.44
C ILE A 13 5.98 -14.99 -10.79
N ASN A 14 6.80 -14.95 -11.86
CA ASN A 14 6.33 -14.61 -13.20
C ASN A 14 7.22 -15.17 -14.29
N ILE A 15 6.62 -15.49 -15.45
CA ILE A 15 7.31 -15.87 -16.69
C ILE A 15 6.80 -14.92 -17.78
N GLU A 16 7.71 -14.14 -18.36
CA GLU A 16 7.42 -13.16 -19.39
C GLU A 16 7.98 -13.61 -20.74
N PRO A 17 7.33 -13.28 -21.86
CA PRO A 17 7.88 -13.50 -23.18
C PRO A 17 9.02 -12.50 -23.45
N PHE A 18 9.96 -12.89 -24.29
CA PHE A 18 11.12 -12.11 -24.72
C PHE A 18 12.08 -11.77 -23.57
N ASP A 19 13.06 -10.91 -23.85
CA ASP A 19 14.02 -10.41 -22.86
C ASP A 19 13.44 -9.16 -22.16
N THR A 20 12.96 -9.36 -20.93
CA THR A 20 12.46 -8.30 -20.04
C THR A 20 13.42 -8.01 -18.89
N SER A 21 14.68 -8.50 -18.96
CA SER A 21 15.65 -8.41 -17.87
C SER A 21 15.98 -6.97 -17.44
N THR A 22 15.81 -6.00 -18.35
CA THR A 22 16.02 -4.56 -18.10
C THR A 22 14.77 -3.82 -17.60
N ARG A 23 13.63 -4.49 -17.45
CA ARG A 23 12.35 -3.86 -17.06
C ARG A 23 11.82 -4.50 -15.79
N ASN A 24 12.08 -3.86 -14.66
CA ASN A 24 11.63 -4.31 -13.35
C ASN A 24 11.23 -3.10 -12.50
N PHE A 25 9.93 -2.94 -12.26
CA PHE A 25 9.40 -1.75 -11.62
C PHE A 25 8.69 -2.08 -10.31
N ALA A 26 8.69 -1.11 -9.41
CA ALA A 26 7.91 -1.14 -8.19
C ALA A 26 7.08 0.12 -8.04
N ILE A 27 6.06 0.03 -7.18
CA ILE A 27 5.28 1.17 -6.72
C ILE A 27 5.47 1.29 -5.21
N ALA A 28 5.69 2.51 -4.72
CA ALA A 28 5.64 2.84 -3.31
C ALA A 28 4.45 3.77 -3.06
N VAL A 29 3.63 3.46 -2.04
CA VAL A 29 2.48 4.28 -1.66
C VAL A 29 2.55 4.60 -0.17
N ASP A 30 2.47 5.90 0.13
CA ASP A 30 2.32 6.44 1.48
C ASP A 30 0.84 6.78 1.72
N ILE A 31 0.20 6.10 2.66
CA ILE A 31 -1.23 6.22 2.95
C ILE A 31 -1.40 7.11 4.19
N GLY A 32 -1.29 8.43 3.96
CA GLY A 32 -1.52 9.41 5.01
C GLY A 32 -3.01 9.60 5.33
N THR A 33 -3.28 10.16 6.49
CA THR A 33 -4.65 10.48 6.92
C THR A 33 -5.31 11.50 5.99
N THR A 34 -4.56 12.49 5.52
CA THR A 34 -5.07 13.57 4.66
C THR A 34 -4.76 13.33 3.19
N THR A 35 -3.59 12.81 2.87
CA THR A 35 -3.08 12.66 1.50
C THR A 35 -2.54 11.26 1.31
N VAL A 36 -2.85 10.64 0.17
CA VAL A 36 -2.20 9.42 -0.30
C VAL A 36 -1.24 9.80 -1.41
N PHE A 37 0.01 9.34 -1.33
CA PHE A 37 1.06 9.67 -2.28
C PHE A 37 1.70 8.41 -2.84
N GLY A 38 1.90 8.36 -4.15
CA GLY A 38 2.48 7.21 -4.84
C GLY A 38 3.65 7.59 -5.74
N GLN A 39 4.62 6.67 -5.86
CA GLN A 39 5.77 6.76 -6.75
C GLN A 39 5.95 5.46 -7.52
N ALA A 40 6.33 5.58 -8.80
CA ALA A 40 6.81 4.45 -9.61
C ALA A 40 8.34 4.51 -9.68
N LEU A 41 9.00 3.38 -9.42
CA LEU A 41 10.46 3.26 -9.34
C LEU A 41 10.96 2.20 -10.32
N ASP A 42 12.08 2.48 -10.95
CA ASP A 42 12.89 1.47 -11.63
C ASP A 42 13.77 0.76 -10.59
N LEU A 43 13.55 -0.55 -10.40
CA LEU A 43 14.29 -1.33 -9.40
C LEU A 43 15.73 -1.66 -9.82
N GLN A 44 16.12 -1.40 -11.07
CA GLN A 44 17.49 -1.60 -11.52
C GLN A 44 18.36 -0.38 -11.26
N THR A 45 17.79 0.82 -11.47
CA THR A 45 18.52 2.08 -11.32
C THR A 45 18.26 2.77 -9.99
N GLY A 46 17.12 2.47 -9.33
CA GLY A 46 16.63 3.19 -8.16
C GLY A 46 15.97 4.53 -8.50
N GLU A 47 15.80 4.85 -9.78
CA GLU A 47 15.22 6.12 -10.22
C GLU A 47 13.71 6.16 -9.98
N VAL A 48 13.21 7.30 -9.53
CA VAL A 48 11.78 7.62 -9.46
C VAL A 48 11.32 8.09 -10.84
N LEU A 49 10.51 7.29 -11.51
CA LEU A 49 10.04 7.56 -12.87
C LEU A 49 8.84 8.51 -12.92
N ALA A 50 7.98 8.42 -11.93
CA ALA A 50 6.78 9.26 -11.82
C ALA A 50 6.26 9.27 -10.39
N GLU A 51 5.56 10.33 -10.04
CA GLU A 51 4.88 10.48 -8.75
C GLU A 51 3.54 11.19 -8.89
N HIS A 52 2.65 10.93 -7.94
CA HIS A 52 1.36 11.60 -7.84
C HIS A 52 0.79 11.48 -6.43
N GLY A 53 0.14 12.56 -5.98
CA GLY A 53 -0.58 12.60 -4.71
C GLY A 53 -2.04 13.02 -4.91
N GLU A 54 -2.91 12.48 -4.06
CA GLU A 54 -4.34 12.79 -4.03
C GLU A 54 -4.80 12.96 -2.59
N PHE A 55 -5.85 13.74 -2.37
CA PHE A 55 -6.51 13.77 -1.06
C PHE A 55 -7.12 12.41 -0.73
N ASN A 56 -6.94 11.98 0.51
CA ASN A 56 -7.54 10.74 0.97
C ASN A 56 -9.07 10.88 1.08
N SER A 57 -9.80 10.20 0.21
CA SER A 57 -11.27 10.29 0.14
C SER A 57 -11.99 9.77 1.40
N GLN A 58 -11.28 9.07 2.30
CA GLN A 58 -11.80 8.71 3.61
C GLN A 58 -12.10 9.93 4.51
N ILE A 59 -11.60 11.13 4.16
CA ILE A 59 -11.83 12.38 4.91
C ILE A 59 -13.32 12.71 5.04
N SER A 60 -14.14 12.33 4.06
CA SER A 60 -15.59 12.48 4.10
C SER A 60 -16.29 11.65 5.17
N TYR A 61 -15.60 10.68 5.75
CA TYR A 61 -16.11 9.76 6.78
C TYR A 61 -15.45 9.97 8.14
N GLY A 62 -14.40 10.81 8.19
CA GLY A 62 -13.70 11.22 9.38
C GLY A 62 -12.45 12.03 9.04
N GLU A 63 -12.32 13.24 9.60
CA GLU A 63 -11.20 14.14 9.32
C GLU A 63 -9.89 13.65 9.95
N ASP A 64 -9.98 12.92 11.05
CA ASP A 64 -8.86 12.38 11.81
C ASP A 64 -8.95 10.85 11.98
N VAL A 65 -7.91 10.29 12.59
CA VAL A 65 -7.78 8.85 12.84
C VAL A 65 -8.90 8.33 13.74
N ILE A 66 -9.23 9.05 14.81
CA ILE A 66 -10.22 8.61 15.81
C ILE A 66 -11.62 8.60 15.20
N SER A 67 -12.00 9.65 14.49
CA SER A 67 -13.31 9.72 13.82
C SER A 67 -13.49 8.62 12.78
N ARG A 68 -12.41 8.22 12.05
CA ARG A 68 -12.43 7.07 11.13
C ARG A 68 -12.59 5.74 11.85
N ILE A 69 -11.92 5.55 13.00
CA ILE A 69 -12.12 4.35 13.82
C ILE A 69 -13.58 4.24 14.25
N ILE A 70 -14.17 5.34 14.75
CA ILE A 70 -15.58 5.38 15.18
C ILE A 70 -16.51 5.10 13.98
N PHE A 71 -16.19 5.61 12.78
CA PHE A 71 -16.98 5.31 11.59
C PHE A 71 -16.85 3.83 11.19
N ALA A 72 -15.65 3.26 11.27
CA ALA A 72 -15.41 1.84 10.96
C ALA A 72 -16.19 0.86 11.85
N GLU A 73 -16.60 1.29 13.04
CA GLU A 73 -17.42 0.50 13.99
C GLU A 73 -18.91 0.46 13.62
N LYS A 74 -19.37 1.31 12.71
CA LYS A 74 -20.74 1.30 12.23
C LYS A 74 -20.95 0.18 11.20
N ASP A 75 -22.23 -0.17 10.96
CA ASP A 75 -22.59 -1.10 9.92
C ASP A 75 -21.96 -0.67 8.58
N ASP A 76 -21.29 -1.61 7.90
CA ASP A 76 -20.54 -1.41 6.65
C ASP A 76 -19.44 -0.35 6.69
N GLY A 77 -19.19 0.34 7.81
CA GLY A 77 -18.23 1.44 7.89
C GLY A 77 -16.79 1.04 7.55
N LEU A 78 -16.37 -0.14 8.01
CA LEU A 78 -15.04 -0.69 7.69
C LEU A 78 -14.91 -1.00 6.20
N GLU A 79 -15.95 -1.60 5.60
CA GLU A 79 -16.00 -1.89 4.16
C GLU A 79 -15.90 -0.62 3.33
N ILE A 80 -16.71 0.40 3.68
CA ILE A 80 -16.71 1.69 2.99
C ILE A 80 -15.31 2.33 3.04
N LEU A 81 -14.68 2.39 4.21
CA LEU A 81 -13.35 2.98 4.35
C LEU A 81 -12.28 2.19 3.60
N HIS A 82 -12.35 0.86 3.61
CA HIS A 82 -11.49 0.00 2.80
C HIS A 82 -11.64 0.31 1.31
N GLN A 83 -12.87 0.32 0.79
CA GLN A 83 -13.12 0.62 -0.63
C GLN A 83 -12.60 2.00 -1.02
N LYS A 84 -12.79 3.02 -0.18
CA LYS A 84 -12.31 4.38 -0.45
C LYS A 84 -10.80 4.49 -0.55
N VAL A 85 -10.04 3.78 0.29
CA VAL A 85 -8.57 3.80 0.18
C VAL A 85 -8.09 2.99 -1.02
N ILE A 86 -8.75 1.88 -1.38
CA ILE A 86 -8.43 1.11 -2.59
C ILE A 86 -8.72 1.93 -3.85
N GLU A 87 -9.86 2.61 -3.92
CA GLU A 87 -10.21 3.48 -5.06
C GLU A 87 -9.13 4.55 -5.31
N ILE A 88 -8.66 5.22 -4.23
CA ILE A 88 -7.66 6.28 -4.36
C ILE A 88 -6.28 5.73 -4.75
N ILE A 89 -5.87 4.58 -4.20
CA ILE A 89 -4.62 3.90 -4.56
C ILE A 89 -4.66 3.51 -6.04
N ASN A 90 -5.75 2.91 -6.52
CA ASN A 90 -5.90 2.52 -7.91
C ASN A 90 -5.86 3.72 -8.86
N LYS A 91 -6.51 4.83 -8.48
CA LYS A 91 -6.42 6.09 -9.24
C LYS A 91 -4.99 6.61 -9.35
N ILE A 92 -4.25 6.61 -8.25
CA ILE A 92 -2.83 7.02 -8.21
C ILE A 92 -1.99 6.10 -9.10
N ILE A 93 -2.17 4.78 -8.98
CA ILE A 93 -1.48 3.78 -9.81
C ILE A 93 -1.70 4.08 -11.29
N ASP A 94 -2.95 4.31 -11.72
CA ASP A 94 -3.25 4.61 -13.13
C ASP A 94 -2.51 5.83 -13.65
N ILE A 95 -2.43 6.87 -12.84
CA ILE A 95 -1.74 8.10 -13.20
C ILE A 95 -0.23 7.89 -13.30
N ILE A 96 0.38 7.25 -12.28
CA ILE A 96 1.85 7.11 -12.24
C ILE A 96 2.37 6.12 -13.28
N ILE A 97 1.71 4.99 -13.51
CA ILE A 97 2.14 4.04 -14.55
C ILE A 97 2.03 4.64 -15.95
N LYS A 98 0.98 5.45 -16.19
CA LYS A 98 0.83 6.19 -17.47
C LYS A 98 1.94 7.22 -17.65
N LYS A 99 2.27 8.01 -16.62
CA LYS A 99 3.36 8.98 -16.63
C LYS A 99 4.71 8.30 -16.83
N ALA A 100 4.96 7.20 -16.12
CA ALA A 100 6.19 6.42 -16.19
C ALA A 100 6.32 5.61 -17.49
N LYS A 101 5.24 5.46 -18.27
CA LYS A 101 5.16 4.58 -19.45
C LYS A 101 5.50 3.11 -19.11
N VAL A 102 4.99 2.64 -17.98
CA VAL A 102 5.19 1.28 -17.45
C VAL A 102 3.89 0.50 -17.59
N GLY A 103 3.97 -0.75 -18.02
CA GLY A 103 2.82 -1.66 -18.02
C GLY A 103 2.51 -2.21 -16.64
N ARG A 104 1.22 -2.42 -16.31
CA ARG A 104 0.83 -3.04 -15.02
C ARG A 104 1.50 -4.40 -14.78
N HIS A 105 1.71 -5.18 -15.83
CA HIS A 105 2.37 -6.50 -15.77
C HIS A 105 3.87 -6.43 -15.48
N GLU A 106 4.49 -5.26 -15.62
CA GLU A 106 5.91 -5.03 -15.35
C GLU A 106 6.17 -4.62 -13.90
N VAL A 107 5.10 -4.29 -13.15
CA VAL A 107 5.19 -3.96 -11.73
C VAL A 107 5.19 -5.24 -10.91
N THR A 108 6.33 -5.59 -10.34
CA THR A 108 6.51 -6.83 -9.58
C THR A 108 6.20 -6.67 -8.10
N THR A 109 6.33 -5.47 -7.58
CA THR A 109 6.18 -5.20 -6.15
C THR A 109 5.48 -3.87 -5.93
N ILE A 110 4.58 -3.83 -4.93
CA ILE A 110 4.05 -2.60 -4.36
C ILE A 110 4.35 -2.58 -2.86
N THR A 111 4.94 -1.48 -2.37
CA THR A 111 5.16 -1.24 -0.95
C THR A 111 4.16 -0.21 -0.46
N LEU A 112 3.47 -0.53 0.62
CA LEU A 112 2.40 0.28 1.22
C LEU A 112 2.83 0.67 2.63
N ALA A 113 2.89 1.97 2.89
CA ALA A 113 3.20 2.54 4.20
C ALA A 113 2.03 3.39 4.69
N GLY A 114 1.85 3.46 5.99
CA GLY A 114 0.83 4.28 6.65
C GLY A 114 0.87 4.08 8.16
N ASN A 115 0.19 4.93 8.90
CA ASN A 115 0.02 4.68 10.34
C ASN A 115 -0.82 3.42 10.58
N SER A 116 -0.81 2.92 11.81
CA SER A 116 -1.48 1.66 12.16
C SER A 116 -2.97 1.64 11.79
N THR A 117 -3.69 2.75 11.96
CA THR A 117 -5.09 2.84 11.58
C THR A 117 -5.28 2.76 10.06
N MET A 118 -4.52 3.55 9.29
CA MET A 118 -4.61 3.53 7.83
C MET A 118 -4.25 2.16 7.27
N THR A 119 -3.25 1.49 7.84
CA THR A 119 -2.88 0.11 7.47
C THR A 119 -3.99 -0.88 7.78
N GLN A 120 -4.63 -0.79 8.94
CA GLN A 120 -5.74 -1.69 9.29
C GLN A 120 -6.97 -1.44 8.43
N LEU A 121 -7.31 -0.18 8.12
CA LEU A 121 -8.39 0.15 7.19
C LEU A 121 -8.11 -0.37 5.78
N LEU A 122 -6.87 -0.23 5.30
CA LEU A 122 -6.44 -0.80 4.01
C LEU A 122 -6.64 -2.31 3.96
N LEU A 123 -6.29 -3.03 5.03
CA LEU A 123 -6.37 -4.49 5.10
C LEU A 123 -7.74 -4.99 5.57
N LYS A 124 -8.71 -4.10 5.74
CA LYS A 124 -10.05 -4.43 6.26
C LYS A 124 -10.00 -5.12 7.62
N ILE A 125 -9.07 -4.70 8.48
CA ILE A 125 -8.92 -5.16 9.86
C ILE A 125 -9.57 -4.11 10.77
N ASN A 126 -10.37 -4.56 11.74
CA ASN A 126 -11.05 -3.65 12.68
C ASN A 126 -10.03 -2.87 13.53
N PRO A 127 -10.00 -1.52 13.44
CA PRO A 127 -9.03 -0.69 14.15
C PRO A 127 -9.47 -0.29 15.58
N SER A 128 -10.61 -0.77 16.09
CA SER A 128 -11.22 -0.31 17.36
C SER A 128 -10.28 -0.34 18.55
N TYR A 129 -9.42 -1.38 18.64
CA TYR A 129 -8.48 -1.52 19.75
C TYR A 129 -7.34 -0.49 19.76
N ILE A 130 -7.13 0.24 18.66
CA ILE A 130 -6.15 1.33 18.63
C ILE A 130 -6.58 2.51 19.52
N ARG A 131 -7.89 2.76 19.66
CA ARG A 131 -8.44 3.86 20.48
C ARG A 131 -8.87 3.43 21.88
N LEU A 132 -8.90 2.14 22.18
CA LEU A 132 -9.30 1.59 23.47
C LEU A 132 -8.07 1.15 24.26
N ASP A 133 -8.08 1.37 25.58
CA ASP A 133 -7.02 0.85 26.46
C ASP A 133 -6.88 -0.68 26.27
N PRO A 134 -5.70 -1.24 26.05
CA PRO A 134 -4.35 -0.68 26.13
C PRO A 134 -3.80 -0.08 24.83
N TYR A 135 -4.62 0.35 23.89
CA TYR A 135 -4.24 1.03 22.64
C TYR A 135 -3.35 0.18 21.70
N VAL A 136 -3.65 -1.10 21.57
CA VAL A 136 -2.84 -2.05 20.83
C VAL A 136 -3.45 -2.32 19.43
N PRO A 137 -2.69 -2.15 18.33
CA PRO A 137 -3.15 -2.55 17.01
C PRO A 137 -3.24 -4.06 16.89
N ALA A 138 -4.09 -4.57 16.00
CA ALA A 138 -4.27 -6.00 15.76
C ALA A 138 -2.97 -6.68 15.29
N SER A 139 -2.15 -5.97 14.54
CA SER A 139 -0.81 -6.39 14.11
C SER A 139 0.04 -5.17 13.78
N ILE A 140 1.36 -5.32 13.87
CA ILE A 140 2.35 -4.34 13.41
C ILE A 140 3.19 -4.87 12.25
N MET A 141 3.06 -6.15 11.93
CA MET A 141 3.76 -6.82 10.83
C MET A 141 2.77 -7.70 10.05
N TYR A 142 2.89 -7.67 8.75
CA TYR A 142 2.05 -8.43 7.84
C TYR A 142 2.92 -9.22 6.87
N PRO A 143 2.61 -10.49 6.59
CA PRO A 143 3.33 -11.25 5.58
C PRO A 143 3.09 -10.65 4.19
N PRO A 144 3.99 -10.85 3.22
CA PRO A 144 3.72 -10.52 1.83
C PRO A 144 2.49 -11.25 1.30
N PHE A 145 1.70 -10.58 0.44
CA PHE A 145 0.50 -11.12 -0.20
C PHE A 145 0.39 -10.58 -1.64
N HIS A 146 -0.56 -11.08 -2.43
CA HIS A 146 -0.78 -10.54 -3.78
C HIS A 146 -1.59 -9.24 -3.70
N ALA A 147 -1.17 -8.23 -4.45
CA ALA A 147 -1.84 -6.92 -4.46
C ALA A 147 -3.32 -7.02 -4.85
N SER A 148 -3.66 -7.96 -5.73
CA SER A 148 -5.04 -8.26 -6.14
C SER A 148 -5.93 -8.79 -5.00
N ASP A 149 -5.36 -9.41 -3.96
CA ASP A 149 -6.12 -9.97 -2.83
C ASP A 149 -6.90 -8.89 -2.05
N ILE A 150 -6.43 -7.65 -2.08
CA ILE A 150 -7.10 -6.52 -1.44
C ILE A 150 -7.73 -5.54 -2.44
N GLY A 151 -7.81 -5.90 -3.73
CA GLY A 151 -8.45 -5.09 -4.76
C GLY A 151 -7.54 -4.02 -5.41
N ILE A 152 -6.23 -4.07 -5.21
CA ILE A 152 -5.29 -3.23 -5.93
C ILE A 152 -5.17 -3.73 -7.38
N ALA A 153 -5.45 -2.83 -8.34
CA ALA A 153 -5.55 -3.14 -9.74
C ALA A 153 -4.17 -3.20 -10.43
N LEU A 154 -3.35 -4.15 -10.00
CA LEU A 154 -2.09 -4.56 -10.62
C LEU A 154 -2.20 -6.01 -11.09
N SER A 155 -1.11 -6.57 -11.62
CA SER A 155 -1.10 -7.97 -12.04
C SER A 155 -1.16 -8.94 -10.85
N ASP A 156 -1.75 -10.13 -11.05
CA ASP A 156 -1.88 -11.15 -10.00
C ASP A 156 -0.55 -11.64 -9.43
N HIS A 157 0.56 -11.45 -10.16
CA HIS A 157 1.90 -11.75 -9.67
C HIS A 157 2.54 -10.60 -8.87
N THR A 158 1.92 -9.42 -8.78
CA THR A 158 2.45 -8.29 -8.02
C THR A 158 2.36 -8.56 -6.53
N ILE A 159 3.52 -8.57 -5.86
CA ILE A 159 3.59 -8.77 -4.41
C ILE A 159 3.40 -7.45 -3.68
N ALA A 160 2.47 -7.42 -2.74
CA ALA A 160 2.26 -6.31 -1.82
C ALA A 160 3.05 -6.54 -0.53
N LEU A 161 3.79 -5.51 -0.12
CA LEU A 161 4.54 -5.44 1.12
C LEU A 161 3.98 -4.31 1.97
N ILE A 162 3.56 -4.61 3.19
CA ILE A 162 3.20 -3.58 4.17
C ILE A 162 4.44 -3.20 4.97
N TYR A 163 4.76 -1.91 5.00
CA TYR A 163 5.85 -1.40 5.82
C TYR A 163 5.49 -1.57 7.31
N PRO A 164 6.36 -2.18 8.14
CA PRO A 164 6.06 -2.44 9.54
C PRO A 164 5.73 -1.16 10.31
N GLY A 165 4.66 -1.19 11.10
CA GLY A 165 4.32 -0.14 12.05
C GLY A 165 5.26 -0.19 13.27
N VAL A 166 5.61 0.98 13.84
CA VAL A 166 6.48 1.06 15.02
C VAL A 166 5.66 1.16 16.30
N SER A 167 4.45 1.72 16.23
CA SER A 167 3.56 1.96 17.38
C SER A 167 2.12 2.17 16.93
N SER A 168 1.18 2.18 17.87
CA SER A 168 -0.26 2.38 17.62
C SER A 168 -0.59 3.65 16.82
N TYR A 169 0.15 4.74 17.05
CA TYR A 169 -0.05 6.05 16.41
C TYR A 169 1.09 6.48 15.50
N VAL A 170 2.17 5.68 15.41
CA VAL A 170 3.37 5.98 14.60
C VAL A 170 3.47 4.92 13.51
N GLY A 171 3.34 5.34 12.26
CA GLY A 171 3.54 4.47 11.10
C GLY A 171 4.99 4.42 10.63
N GLY A 172 5.21 3.81 9.48
CA GLY A 172 6.52 3.74 8.82
C GLY A 172 7.06 5.08 8.29
N GLU A 173 6.42 6.20 8.62
CA GLU A 173 6.72 7.55 8.13
C GLU A 173 7.96 8.19 8.76
N ILE A 174 8.60 7.52 9.73
CA ILE A 174 9.77 8.04 10.49
C ILE A 174 11.00 8.32 9.59
N GLY A 175 11.01 7.83 8.35
CA GLY A 175 12.11 8.04 7.41
C GLY A 175 12.19 9.43 6.75
N ARG A 176 11.19 10.31 6.94
CA ARG A 176 11.15 11.66 6.33
C ARG A 176 11.77 12.78 7.15
N ALA A 177 12.36 12.50 8.29
CA ALA A 177 13.09 13.51 9.06
C ALA A 177 14.51 13.69 8.49
N HIS A 178 14.70 14.80 7.82
CA HIS A 178 15.96 15.44 7.43
C HIS A 178 16.71 14.86 6.20
N VAL A 179 16.38 15.39 5.05
CA VAL A 179 17.39 15.88 4.08
C VAL A 179 17.11 17.35 3.82
#